data_a63f0fac0880612ec6e3cba972eb89a2
#
_entry.id   a63f0fac0880612ec6e3cba972eb89a2
#
_cell.length_a   1.000
_cell.length_b   1.000
_cell.length_c   1.000
_cell.angle_alpha   90.00
_cell.angle_beta   90.00
_cell.angle_gamma   90.00
#
_symmetry.space_group_name_H-M   'P 1'
#
loop_
_entity.id
_entity.type
_entity.pdbx_description
1 polymer ?
#
loop_
_entity_poly.entity_id
_entity_poly.type
_entity_poly.pdbx_seq_one_letter_code
_entity_poly.pdbx_strand_id
1 'polypeptide(L)'
;MGDGPVSCLIYSPPGGGKTTALRSLAYALGEVGYMRAVAVDERRELFPEPYLGLGVDILSGFHKAEGVELATRYLNPELILIDELSSNEAEAVRQASLCGVPIVATAHAGNRDELYKKDGISGLLSLGVFYCTVGIVRQEGRFRIEVERV
;
A
#
# COMPACT_ATOMS: atom_id res chain seq x y z
N MET A 1 9.37 20.03 7.44
CA MET A 1 8.54 18.87 7.06
C MET A 1 8.37 18.89 5.56
N GLY A 2 8.76 17.83 4.90
CA GLY A 2 8.57 17.73 3.46
C GLY A 2 7.10 17.54 3.12
N ASP A 3 6.63 18.23 2.08
CA ASP A 3 5.26 18.08 1.54
C ASP A 3 5.09 16.79 0.70
N GLY A 4 5.86 15.75 1.01
CA GLY A 4 5.87 14.48 0.29
C GLY A 4 4.87 13.46 0.84
N PRO A 5 4.64 12.37 0.09
CA PRO A 5 3.77 11.29 0.54
C PRO A 5 4.33 10.59 1.78
N VAL A 6 3.44 10.10 2.63
CA VAL A 6 3.80 9.33 3.82
C VAL A 6 3.35 7.87 3.66
N SER A 7 4.06 6.97 4.32
CA SER A 7 3.69 5.56 4.32
C SER A 7 2.43 5.34 5.15
N CYS A 8 1.46 4.63 4.57
CA CYS A 8 0.18 4.30 5.19
C CYS A 8 -0.16 2.83 5.04
N LEU A 9 -0.75 2.25 6.07
CA LEU A 9 -1.30 0.91 6.03
C LEU A 9 -2.83 0.95 6.11
N ILE A 10 -3.50 0.59 5.03
CA ILE A 10 -4.95 0.54 4.92
C ILE A 10 -5.41 -0.86 5.32
N TYR A 11 -6.34 -0.97 6.24
CA TYR A 11 -6.87 -2.26 6.66
C TYR A 11 -8.40 -2.30 6.65
N SER A 12 -8.93 -3.46 6.37
CA SER A 12 -10.34 -3.80 6.55
C SER A 12 -10.49 -5.32 6.63
N PRO A 13 -11.63 -5.83 7.10
CA PRO A 13 -12.01 -7.22 6.87
C PRO A 13 -12.05 -7.55 5.37
N PRO A 14 -12.03 -8.84 4.98
CA PRO A 14 -12.23 -9.24 3.59
C PRO A 14 -13.51 -8.63 3.01
N GLY A 15 -13.42 -8.07 1.78
CA GLY A 15 -14.55 -7.39 1.14
C GLY A 15 -14.88 -6.01 1.71
N GLY A 16 -14.03 -5.43 2.55
CA GLY A 16 -14.24 -4.12 3.16
C GLY A 16 -13.93 -2.91 2.27
N GLY A 17 -13.45 -3.11 1.04
CA GLY A 17 -13.20 -2.03 0.08
C GLY A 17 -11.77 -1.49 0.06
N LYS A 18 -10.80 -2.12 0.74
CA LYS A 18 -9.40 -1.66 0.77
C LYS A 18 -8.73 -1.68 -0.61
N THR A 19 -8.97 -2.72 -1.42
CA THR A 19 -8.45 -2.81 -2.79
C THR A 19 -9.04 -1.70 -3.66
N THR A 20 -10.34 -1.42 -3.52
CA THR A 20 -11.01 -0.31 -4.20
C THR A 20 -10.43 1.03 -3.78
N ALA A 21 -10.15 1.23 -2.49
CA ALA A 21 -9.52 2.45 -1.98
C ALA A 21 -8.12 2.64 -2.57
N LEU A 22 -7.31 1.57 -2.60
CA LEU A 22 -5.96 1.62 -3.18
C LEU A 22 -5.99 1.91 -4.68
N ARG A 23 -6.92 1.31 -5.41
CA ARG A 23 -7.14 1.58 -6.84
C ARG A 23 -7.56 3.03 -7.08
N SER A 24 -8.47 3.55 -6.28
CA SER A 24 -8.91 4.95 -6.36
C SER A 24 -7.76 5.92 -6.08
N LEU A 25 -6.89 5.60 -5.13
CA LEU A 25 -5.68 6.36 -4.87
C LEU A 25 -4.74 6.37 -6.09
N ALA A 26 -4.53 5.21 -6.72
CA ALA A 26 -3.70 5.11 -7.92
C ALA A 26 -4.22 5.98 -9.07
N TYR A 27 -5.53 6.00 -9.28
CA TYR A 27 -6.15 6.88 -10.29
C TYR A 27 -5.95 8.36 -9.95
N ALA A 28 -6.18 8.74 -8.69
CA ALA A 28 -5.98 10.12 -8.25
C ALA A 28 -4.53 10.59 -8.43
N LEU A 29 -3.56 9.73 -8.10
CA LEU A 29 -2.13 10.02 -8.29
C LEU A 29 -1.77 10.16 -9.78
N GLY A 30 -2.34 9.32 -10.63
CA GLY A 30 -2.15 9.40 -12.08
C GLY A 30 -2.71 10.68 -12.68
N GLU A 31 -3.85 11.17 -12.20
CA GLU A 31 -4.46 12.43 -12.66
C GLU A 31 -3.63 13.66 -12.25
N VAL A 32 -3.07 13.65 -11.05
CA VAL A 32 -2.22 14.75 -10.55
C VAL A 32 -0.93 14.86 -11.37
N GLY A 33 -0.37 13.74 -11.85
CA GLY A 33 0.74 13.69 -12.79
C GLY A 33 2.11 14.20 -12.28
N TYR A 34 2.23 14.52 -10.99
CA TYR A 34 3.45 15.08 -10.40
C TYR A 34 4.26 14.07 -9.60
N MET A 35 3.80 12.81 -9.53
CA MET A 35 4.42 11.80 -8.69
C MET A 35 4.69 10.52 -9.47
N ARG A 36 5.92 10.02 -9.35
CA ARG A 36 6.27 8.69 -9.87
C ARG A 36 5.80 7.62 -8.88
N ALA A 37 4.59 7.15 -9.07
CA ALA A 37 4.03 6.05 -8.29
C ALA A 37 4.17 4.73 -9.05
N VAL A 38 4.51 3.67 -8.32
CA VAL A 38 4.60 2.31 -8.84
C VAL A 38 3.65 1.42 -8.06
N ALA A 39 2.76 0.72 -8.74
CA ALA A 39 1.89 -0.29 -8.15
C ALA A 39 2.48 -1.69 -8.38
N VAL A 40 2.62 -2.45 -7.31
CA VAL A 40 3.03 -3.86 -7.38
C VAL A 40 1.78 -4.73 -7.31
N ASP A 41 1.41 -5.29 -8.46
CA ASP A 41 0.16 -6.05 -8.67
C ASP A 41 0.46 -7.46 -9.21
N GLU A 42 0.90 -8.34 -8.31
CA GLU A 42 1.39 -9.69 -8.64
C GLU A 42 0.42 -10.48 -9.51
N ARG A 43 -0.87 -10.45 -9.16
CA ARG A 43 -1.92 -11.26 -9.79
C ARG A 43 -2.81 -10.50 -10.76
N ARG A 44 -2.53 -9.23 -11.01
CA ARG A 44 -3.39 -8.33 -11.79
C ARG A 44 -4.80 -8.18 -11.22
N GLU A 45 -4.92 -8.23 -9.91
CA GLU A 45 -6.19 -8.05 -9.19
C GLU A 45 -6.50 -6.57 -8.92
N LEU A 46 -5.45 -5.77 -8.74
CA LEU A 46 -5.59 -4.33 -8.57
C LEU A 46 -5.95 -3.65 -9.90
N PHE A 47 -5.28 -4.05 -10.98
CA PHE A 47 -5.52 -3.57 -12.35
C PHE A 47 -5.67 -4.75 -13.32
N PRO A 48 -6.86 -5.35 -13.40
CA PRO A 48 -7.09 -6.52 -14.26
C PRO A 48 -7.03 -6.23 -15.76
N GLU A 49 -7.34 -4.98 -16.16
CA GLU A 49 -7.30 -4.52 -17.53
C GLU A 49 -6.11 -3.59 -17.76
N PRO A 50 -5.55 -3.52 -18.98
CA PRO A 50 -4.52 -2.53 -19.29
C PRO A 50 -5.13 -1.11 -19.26
N TYR A 51 -4.73 -0.33 -18.28
CA TYR A 51 -5.16 1.06 -18.12
C TYR A 51 -4.22 2.01 -18.86
N LEU A 52 -4.59 2.37 -20.09
CA LEU A 52 -3.88 3.39 -20.85
C LEU A 52 -4.11 4.76 -20.18
N GLY A 53 -3.02 5.47 -19.91
CA GLY A 53 -3.08 6.82 -19.35
C GLY A 53 -3.27 6.89 -17.83
N LEU A 54 -3.10 5.77 -17.10
CA LEU A 54 -3.18 5.77 -15.63
C LEU A 54 -2.13 6.70 -14.97
N GLY A 55 -0.98 6.92 -15.58
CA GLY A 55 0.10 7.75 -14.99
C GLY A 55 0.83 7.09 -13.81
N VAL A 56 0.52 5.83 -13.53
CA VAL A 56 1.18 5.00 -12.52
C VAL A 56 1.78 3.79 -13.21
N ASP A 57 3.04 3.48 -12.94
CA ASP A 57 3.68 2.28 -13.46
C ASP A 57 3.17 1.04 -12.71
N ILE A 58 2.86 -0.02 -13.44
CA ILE A 58 2.34 -1.26 -12.87
C ILE A 58 3.35 -2.38 -13.10
N LEU A 59 3.83 -2.98 -12.00
CA LEU A 59 4.62 -4.21 -12.03
C LEU A 59 3.71 -5.40 -11.74
N SER A 60 3.48 -6.23 -12.74
CA SER A 60 2.67 -7.44 -12.61
C SER A 60 3.44 -8.69 -13.04
N GLY A 61 3.01 -9.86 -12.54
CA GLY A 61 3.66 -11.12 -12.85
C GLY A 61 4.94 -11.43 -12.06
N PHE A 62 5.35 -10.55 -11.16
CA PHE A 62 6.42 -10.76 -10.19
C PHE A 62 5.82 -11.10 -8.83
N HIS A 63 6.51 -11.89 -8.01
CA HIS A 63 6.17 -11.96 -6.59
C HIS A 63 6.26 -10.56 -5.97
N LYS A 64 5.37 -10.25 -5.04
CA LYS A 64 5.29 -8.89 -4.47
C LYS A 64 6.62 -8.40 -3.90
N ALA A 65 7.34 -9.25 -3.15
CA ALA A 65 8.66 -8.91 -2.61
C ALA A 65 9.65 -8.51 -3.72
N GLU A 66 9.72 -9.31 -4.78
CA GLU A 66 10.58 -9.03 -5.94
C GLU A 66 10.15 -7.74 -6.66
N GLY A 67 8.85 -7.54 -6.83
CA GLY A 67 8.31 -6.31 -7.43
C GLY A 67 8.70 -5.06 -6.64
N VAL A 68 8.62 -5.10 -5.31
CA VAL A 68 9.06 -4.00 -4.44
C VAL A 68 10.57 -3.73 -4.58
N GLU A 69 11.38 -4.78 -4.63
CA GLU A 69 12.83 -4.65 -4.84
C GLU A 69 13.16 -4.04 -6.21
N LEU A 70 12.52 -4.52 -7.27
CA LEU A 70 12.72 -4.00 -8.63
C LEU A 70 12.30 -2.51 -8.71
N ALA A 71 11.15 -2.16 -8.16
CA ALA A 71 10.69 -0.79 -8.10
C ALA A 71 11.71 0.10 -7.39
N THR A 72 12.15 -0.30 -6.20
CA THR A 72 13.09 0.47 -5.37
C THR A 72 14.45 0.68 -6.07
N ARG A 73 14.97 -0.36 -6.73
CA ARG A 73 16.29 -0.31 -7.35
C ARG A 73 16.34 0.39 -8.70
N TYR A 74 15.29 0.25 -9.50
CA TYR A 74 15.37 0.62 -10.91
C TYR A 74 14.39 1.69 -11.38
N LEU A 75 13.27 1.88 -10.68
CA LEU A 75 12.23 2.81 -11.12
C LEU A 75 12.26 4.16 -10.39
N ASN A 76 13.07 4.27 -9.35
CA ASN A 76 13.20 5.49 -8.53
C ASN A 76 11.81 6.07 -8.16
N PRO A 77 10.93 5.29 -7.50
CA PRO A 77 9.59 5.71 -7.21
C PRO A 77 9.56 6.73 -6.07
N GLU A 78 8.61 7.64 -6.13
CA GLU A 78 8.25 8.54 -5.03
C GLU A 78 7.20 7.92 -4.11
N LEU A 79 6.52 6.86 -4.58
CA LEU A 79 5.53 6.09 -3.82
C LEU A 79 5.38 4.70 -4.41
N ILE A 80 5.31 3.68 -3.54
CA ILE A 80 4.96 2.31 -3.94
C ILE A 80 3.59 1.95 -3.36
N LEU A 81 2.73 1.38 -4.19
CA LEU A 81 1.41 0.86 -3.82
C LEU A 81 1.44 -0.67 -3.82
N ILE A 82 1.00 -1.29 -2.74
CA ILE A 82 1.00 -2.76 -2.57
C ILE A 82 -0.36 -3.22 -2.06
N ASP A 83 -1.03 -4.11 -2.79
CA ASP A 83 -2.25 -4.75 -2.29
C ASP A 83 -1.92 -6.05 -1.53
N GLU A 84 -2.61 -6.28 -0.42
CA GLU A 84 -2.48 -7.48 0.43
C GLU A 84 -1.06 -7.75 0.95
N LEU A 85 -0.56 -6.85 1.79
CA LEU A 85 0.71 -7.02 2.48
C LEU A 85 0.65 -8.21 3.45
N SER A 86 1.65 -9.06 3.39
CA SER A 86 1.86 -10.20 4.28
C SER A 86 3.29 -10.23 4.83
N SER A 87 3.60 -11.25 5.63
CA SER A 87 4.96 -11.44 6.14
C SER A 87 6.00 -11.68 5.03
N ASN A 88 5.57 -12.19 3.87
CA ASN A 88 6.48 -12.49 2.76
C ASN A 88 7.13 -11.24 2.16
N GLU A 89 6.46 -10.10 2.20
CA GLU A 89 6.95 -8.83 1.66
C GLU A 89 7.61 -7.93 2.71
N ALA A 90 7.53 -8.29 3.99
CA ALA A 90 7.93 -7.41 5.09
C ALA A 90 9.38 -6.92 4.97
N GLU A 91 10.31 -7.78 4.61
CA GLU A 91 11.72 -7.38 4.46
C GLU A 91 11.94 -6.44 3.27
N ALA A 92 11.30 -6.72 2.12
CA ALA A 92 11.40 -5.83 0.96
C ALA A 92 10.80 -4.44 1.25
N VAL A 93 9.69 -4.39 1.96
CA VAL A 93 9.05 -3.15 2.41
C VAL A 93 9.96 -2.39 3.38
N ARG A 94 10.56 -3.08 4.33
CA ARG A 94 11.52 -2.48 5.26
C ARG A 94 12.71 -1.87 4.53
N GLN A 95 13.28 -2.58 3.56
CA GLN A 95 14.41 -2.08 2.76
C GLN A 95 14.01 -0.86 1.92
N ALA A 96 12.85 -0.86 1.29
CA ALA A 96 12.35 0.28 0.54
C ALA A 96 12.19 1.52 1.45
N SER A 97 11.66 1.32 2.65
CA SER A 97 11.54 2.37 3.66
C SER A 97 12.90 2.95 4.07
N LEU A 98 13.92 2.10 4.26
CA LEU A 98 15.29 2.55 4.55
C LEU A 98 15.90 3.34 3.40
N CYS A 99 15.50 3.08 2.17
CA CYS A 99 15.87 3.87 0.99
C CYS A 99 15.07 5.18 0.87
N GLY A 100 14.19 5.47 1.81
CA GLY A 100 13.37 6.68 1.82
C GLY A 100 12.15 6.63 0.90
N VAL A 101 11.75 5.45 0.43
CA VAL A 101 10.57 5.29 -0.44
C VAL A 101 9.31 5.07 0.42
N PRO A 102 8.33 5.97 0.36
CA PRO A 102 7.05 5.78 1.03
C PRO A 102 6.24 4.64 0.41
N ILE A 103 5.45 3.97 1.23
CA ILE A 103 4.66 2.81 0.82
C ILE A 103 3.23 2.97 1.33
N VAL A 104 2.26 2.83 0.44
CA VAL A 104 0.86 2.63 0.80
C VAL A 104 0.51 1.18 0.52
N ALA A 105 0.17 0.45 1.56
CA ALA A 105 -0.17 -0.95 1.47
C ALA A 105 -1.55 -1.24 2.06
N THR A 106 -2.14 -2.36 1.67
CA THR A 106 -3.37 -2.86 2.29
C THR A 106 -3.09 -4.13 3.07
N ALA A 107 -3.90 -4.42 4.08
CA ALA A 107 -3.85 -5.65 4.84
C ALA A 107 -5.25 -6.07 5.33
N HIS A 108 -5.46 -7.37 5.45
CA HIS A 108 -6.68 -7.89 6.07
C HIS A 108 -6.60 -7.81 7.58
N ALA A 109 -7.49 -7.07 8.20
CA ALA A 109 -7.69 -7.05 9.65
C ALA A 109 -9.08 -6.49 9.99
N GLY A 110 -9.72 -7.05 10.99
CA GLY A 110 -11.02 -6.57 11.47
C GLY A 110 -10.91 -5.28 12.30
N ASN A 111 -9.76 -5.07 12.92
CA ASN A 111 -9.46 -3.90 13.73
C ASN A 111 -7.94 -3.68 13.82
N ARG A 112 -7.55 -2.57 14.44
CA ARG A 112 -6.15 -2.19 14.58
C ARG A 112 -5.35 -3.18 15.43
N ASP A 113 -5.93 -3.74 16.49
CA ASP A 113 -5.25 -4.70 17.35
C ASP A 113 -4.86 -5.98 16.61
N GLU A 114 -5.67 -6.41 15.65
CA GLU A 114 -5.34 -7.54 14.79
C GLU A 114 -4.14 -7.25 13.89
N LEU A 115 -3.99 -6.03 13.39
CA LEU A 115 -2.80 -5.63 12.61
C LEU A 115 -1.51 -5.83 13.42
N TYR A 116 -1.51 -5.39 14.67
CA TYR A 116 -0.33 -5.48 15.55
C TYR A 116 0.01 -6.91 15.98
N LYS A 117 -0.87 -7.88 15.69
CA LYS A 117 -0.64 -9.31 15.95
C LYS A 117 -0.24 -10.09 14.69
N LYS A 118 -0.29 -9.46 13.51
CA LYS A 118 0.07 -10.12 12.25
C LYS A 118 1.58 -10.21 12.07
N ASP A 119 2.06 -11.40 11.73
CA ASP A 119 3.46 -11.64 11.41
C ASP A 119 3.96 -10.72 10.30
N GLY A 120 5.15 -10.18 10.48
CA GLY A 120 5.76 -9.24 9.54
C GLY A 120 5.20 -7.84 9.66
N ILE A 121 3.87 -7.67 9.68
CA ILE A 121 3.21 -6.36 9.79
C ILE A 121 3.49 -5.72 11.16
N SER A 122 3.37 -6.48 12.23
CA SER A 122 3.68 -5.99 13.59
C SER A 122 5.10 -5.43 13.68
N GLY A 123 6.07 -6.09 13.08
CA GLY A 123 7.45 -5.63 13.01
C GLY A 123 7.60 -4.32 12.25
N LEU A 124 6.94 -4.18 11.10
CA LEU A 124 6.96 -2.95 10.31
C LEU A 124 6.32 -1.76 11.05
N LEU A 125 5.21 -2.01 11.76
CA LEU A 125 4.57 -0.99 12.59
C LEU A 125 5.48 -0.57 13.75
N SER A 126 6.12 -1.53 14.43
CA SER A 126 7.05 -1.26 15.54
C SER A 126 8.30 -0.50 15.11
N LEU A 127 8.77 -0.72 13.89
CA LEU A 127 9.92 -0.02 13.31
C LEU A 127 9.58 1.37 12.76
N GLY A 128 8.30 1.77 12.78
CA GLY A 128 7.86 3.06 12.26
C GLY A 128 7.91 3.18 10.73
N VAL A 129 7.83 2.05 10.02
CA VAL A 129 7.78 2.05 8.55
C VAL A 129 6.53 2.76 8.06
N PHE A 130 5.41 2.58 8.72
CA PHE A 130 4.16 3.27 8.43
C PHE A 130 3.95 4.45 9.41
N TYR A 131 3.60 5.60 8.85
CA TYR A 131 3.28 6.80 9.62
C TYR A 131 1.89 6.73 10.25
N CYS A 132 0.94 6.15 9.53
CA CYS A 132 -0.44 6.00 9.99
C CYS A 132 -1.07 4.69 9.51
N THR A 133 -2.12 4.29 10.21
CA THR A 133 -3.04 3.24 9.77
C THR A 133 -4.38 3.87 9.38
N VAL A 134 -5.00 3.31 8.35
CA VAL A 134 -6.30 3.74 7.84
C VAL A 134 -7.24 2.55 7.86
N GLY A 135 -8.17 2.53 8.81
CA GLY A 135 -9.20 1.50 8.92
C GLY A 135 -10.43 1.85 8.08
N ILE A 136 -10.88 0.91 7.25
CA ILE A 136 -12.16 1.01 6.56
C ILE A 136 -13.12 0.07 7.26
N VAL A 137 -14.04 0.65 8.01
CA VAL A 137 -15.01 -0.08 8.82
C VAL A 137 -16.41 0.13 8.25
N ARG A 138 -17.16 -0.96 8.11
CA ARG A 138 -18.56 -0.90 7.72
C ARG A 138 -19.42 -0.95 8.97
N GLN A 139 -20.18 0.12 9.21
CA GLN A 139 -21.09 0.23 10.33
C GLN A 139 -22.45 0.69 9.83
N GLU A 140 -23.52 -0.05 10.15
CA GLU A 140 -24.89 0.27 9.76
C GLU A 140 -25.08 0.57 8.27
N GLY A 141 -24.42 -0.20 7.39
CA GLY A 141 -24.48 -0.03 5.94
C GLY A 141 -23.69 1.16 5.38
N ARG A 142 -22.98 1.90 6.23
CA ARG A 142 -22.12 3.02 5.85
C ARG A 142 -20.64 2.66 6.04
N PHE A 143 -19.77 3.25 5.23
CA PHE A 143 -18.34 3.17 5.43
C PHE A 143 -17.88 4.28 6.39
N ARG A 144 -17.07 3.88 7.37
CA ARG A 144 -16.36 4.79 8.26
C ARG A 144 -14.87 4.61 8.04
N ILE A 145 -14.16 5.72 7.93
CA ILE A 145 -12.69 5.73 7.79
C ILE A 145 -12.10 6.18 9.12
N GLU A 146 -11.23 5.37 9.68
CA GLU A 146 -10.52 5.65 10.92
C GLU A 146 -9.04 5.82 10.63
N VAL A 147 -8.51 7.03 10.81
CA VAL A 147 -7.09 7.33 10.61
C VAL A 147 -6.42 7.48 11.96
N GLU A 148 -5.40 6.68 12.21
CA GLU A 148 -4.64 6.74 13.45
C GLU A 148 -3.15 6.77 13.16
N ARG A 149 -2.44 7.63 13.87
CA ARG A 149 -0.97 7.70 13.81
C ARG A 149 -0.35 6.47 14.49
N VAL A 150 0.70 5.92 13.88
CA VAL A 150 1.48 4.82 14.47
C VAL A 150 2.41 5.34 15.55
#